data_d04d74498d5fc3e2360b9e5ffd998fe2
#
_entry.id   d04d74498d5fc3e2360b9e5ffd998fe2
#
_cell.length_a   1.000
_cell.length_b   1.000
_cell.length_c   1.000
_cell.angle_alpha   90.00
_cell.angle_beta   90.00
_cell.angle_gamma   90.00
#
_symmetry.space_group_name_H-M   'P 1'
#
loop_
_entity.id
_entity.type
_entity.pdbx_description
1 polymer ?
#
loop_
_entity_poly.entity_id
_entity_poly.type
_entity_poly.pdbx_seq_one_letter_code
_entity_poly.pdbx_strand_id
1 'polypeptide(L)'
;MAKNIQAIRGMNDYLPGETAIWQRIEGTLKNVLGSYGYSEIRLPIVEQTPLFKRAIGEVTDVVEKEMYTFEDRNGDSLTLRPEGTAGCVRAGIEHGLLYNQEQRLWYIGPMFRHERPQKGRYRQFHQLGCEVFGLQGPDIDAELIMLTARWWRALGISEHVTLELNSIGSLEARANYRDALVAFLEQHKEKLDEDCKRRMYTNPLRVLDSKNPEVQALLNDAPALGDYLDEESREHFAGLCKLLESAGIAYTVNQRLVRGLDYYNRTVFEWVTNSLGSQGTACAGGRYDGLVEQLGGRATPAVGFAMGLERLVLLVQAVNPEFKADPVVDIYLVASGADTQSAAMALAERLRDELPGVKLMTNHGGGNFKKQFARADKWGARVAVVLGESEVANGTAVVKDLRSGEQTAVAQDSVAAHLRTLLG
;
A
#
# COMPACT_ATOMS: atom_id res chain seq x y z
N MET A 1 -2.61 -9.48 41.05
CA MET A 1 -1.75 -9.56 39.86
C MET A 1 -2.09 -8.37 38.94
N ALA A 2 -1.10 -7.65 38.44
CA ALA A 2 -1.35 -6.59 37.50
C ALA A 2 -1.95 -7.17 36.21
N LYS A 3 -3.01 -6.54 35.70
CA LYS A 3 -3.65 -6.96 34.45
C LYS A 3 -2.68 -6.69 33.28
N ASN A 4 -2.42 -7.68 32.43
CA ASN A 4 -1.55 -7.48 31.28
C ASN A 4 -2.11 -6.36 30.38
N ILE A 5 -1.27 -5.41 30.02
CA ILE A 5 -1.60 -4.36 29.07
C ILE A 5 -1.57 -4.98 27.67
N GLN A 6 -2.61 -4.75 26.89
CA GLN A 6 -2.74 -5.24 25.53
C GLN A 6 -2.86 -4.05 24.56
N ALA A 7 -2.56 -4.29 23.29
CA ALA A 7 -2.78 -3.31 22.23
C ALA A 7 -4.26 -2.91 22.12
N ILE A 8 -4.52 -1.72 21.61
CA ILE A 8 -5.87 -1.20 21.36
C ILE A 8 -6.54 -2.06 20.29
N ARG A 9 -7.79 -2.44 20.50
CA ARG A 9 -8.55 -3.22 19.53
C ARG A 9 -8.58 -2.55 18.15
N GLY A 10 -8.07 -3.25 17.14
CA GLY A 10 -7.96 -2.76 15.76
C GLY A 10 -6.67 -2.00 15.46
N MET A 11 -5.73 -1.97 16.43
CA MET A 11 -4.35 -1.53 16.23
C MET A 11 -3.45 -2.73 16.56
N ASN A 12 -2.81 -3.28 15.54
CA ASN A 12 -2.14 -4.57 15.65
C ASN A 12 -0.61 -4.41 15.59
N ASP A 13 0.08 -5.28 16.33
CA ASP A 13 1.52 -5.49 16.15
C ASP A 13 1.74 -6.45 14.97
N TYR A 14 2.76 -6.17 14.17
CA TYR A 14 3.23 -7.07 13.11
C TYR A 14 4.52 -7.73 13.56
N LEU A 15 4.48 -9.05 13.74
CA LEU A 15 5.59 -9.79 14.32
C LEU A 15 6.64 -10.17 13.26
N PRO A 16 7.89 -10.48 13.65
CA PRO A 16 8.99 -10.77 12.70
C PRO A 16 8.67 -11.81 11.63
N GLY A 17 7.86 -12.83 11.95
CA GLY A 17 7.42 -13.82 10.94
C GLY A 17 6.50 -13.25 9.86
N GLU A 18 5.71 -12.23 10.20
CA GLU A 18 4.78 -11.56 9.28
C GLU A 18 5.49 -10.45 8.49
N THR A 19 6.36 -9.68 9.18
CA THR A 19 7.01 -8.52 8.56
C THR A 19 7.95 -8.89 7.41
N ALA A 20 8.45 -10.10 7.34
CA ALA A 20 9.30 -10.55 6.23
C ALA A 20 8.55 -10.53 4.88
N ILE A 21 7.27 -10.96 4.85
CA ILE A 21 6.44 -10.87 3.63
C ILE A 21 6.09 -9.41 3.30
N TRP A 22 5.84 -8.59 4.33
CA TRP A 22 5.60 -7.16 4.15
C TRP A 22 6.79 -6.48 3.49
N GLN A 23 8.02 -6.70 3.98
CA GLN A 23 9.24 -6.13 3.43
C GLN A 23 9.45 -6.51 1.97
N ARG A 24 9.17 -7.78 1.59
CA ARG A 24 9.27 -8.23 0.20
C ARG A 24 8.24 -7.54 -0.70
N ILE A 25 6.98 -7.43 -0.24
CA ILE A 25 5.92 -6.70 -0.95
C ILE A 25 6.30 -5.24 -1.10
N GLU A 26 6.65 -4.54 -0.01
CA GLU A 26 7.06 -3.13 -0.04
C GLU A 26 8.27 -2.90 -0.94
N GLY A 27 9.28 -3.79 -0.90
CA GLY A 27 10.43 -3.73 -1.80
C GLY A 27 10.01 -3.81 -3.27
N THR A 28 9.10 -4.72 -3.61
CA THR A 28 8.54 -4.84 -4.97
C THR A 28 7.84 -3.57 -5.41
N LEU A 29 7.00 -2.99 -4.53
CA LEU A 29 6.28 -1.75 -4.81
C LEU A 29 7.24 -0.58 -5.04
N LYS A 30 8.23 -0.40 -4.16
CA LYS A 30 9.24 0.67 -4.24
C LYS A 30 10.11 0.57 -5.50
N ASN A 31 10.50 -0.63 -5.89
CA ASN A 31 11.27 -0.85 -7.12
C ASN A 31 10.50 -0.42 -8.38
N VAL A 32 9.21 -0.72 -8.44
CA VAL A 32 8.36 -0.26 -9.55
C VAL A 32 8.22 1.25 -9.53
N LEU A 33 7.95 1.87 -8.37
CA LEU A 33 7.88 3.34 -8.25
C LEU A 33 9.15 4.03 -8.74
N GLY A 34 10.32 3.49 -8.32
CA GLY A 34 11.61 3.99 -8.79
C GLY A 34 11.78 3.90 -10.31
N SER A 35 11.27 2.83 -10.94
CA SER A 35 11.33 2.65 -12.40
C SER A 35 10.46 3.64 -13.19
N TYR A 36 9.45 4.24 -12.54
CA TYR A 36 8.62 5.31 -13.11
C TYR A 36 9.08 6.73 -12.71
N GLY A 37 10.15 6.84 -11.93
CA GLY A 37 10.69 8.14 -11.51
C GLY A 37 9.90 8.84 -10.40
N TYR A 38 9.10 8.11 -9.63
CA TYR A 38 8.40 8.66 -8.47
C TYR A 38 9.33 8.85 -7.28
N SER A 39 9.21 9.98 -6.58
CA SER A 39 10.01 10.33 -5.41
C SER A 39 9.23 10.15 -4.11
N GLU A 40 9.90 9.64 -3.07
CA GLU A 40 9.30 9.49 -1.74
C GLU A 40 9.09 10.85 -1.08
N ILE A 41 7.91 11.07 -0.49
CA ILE A 41 7.64 12.14 0.46
C ILE A 41 7.22 11.53 1.79
N ARG A 42 7.73 12.07 2.91
CA ARG A 42 7.34 11.64 4.26
C ARG A 42 6.56 12.74 4.94
N LEU A 43 5.37 12.40 5.40
CA LEU A 43 4.38 13.31 5.92
C LEU A 43 4.16 13.09 7.42
N PRO A 44 3.86 14.14 8.21
CA PRO A 44 3.45 14.00 9.60
C PRO A 44 2.25 13.06 9.76
N ILE A 45 2.22 12.36 10.89
CA ILE A 45 1.08 11.51 11.27
C ILE A 45 -0.06 12.34 11.86
N VAL A 46 0.30 13.42 12.54
CA VAL A 46 -0.65 14.36 13.19
C VAL A 46 -0.68 15.63 12.38
N GLU A 47 -1.86 16.09 12.06
CA GLU A 47 -2.14 17.32 11.32
C GLU A 47 -3.22 18.14 12.04
N GLN A 48 -3.37 19.41 11.69
CA GLN A 48 -4.49 20.22 12.15
C GLN A 48 -5.81 19.67 11.62
N THR A 49 -6.81 19.54 12.50
CA THR A 49 -8.14 18.99 12.13
C THR A 49 -8.79 19.69 10.93
N PRO A 50 -8.70 21.03 10.77
CA PRO A 50 -9.27 21.72 9.61
C PRO A 50 -8.72 21.26 8.26
N LEU A 51 -7.50 20.71 8.20
CA LEU A 51 -6.95 20.16 6.96
C LEU A 51 -7.87 19.06 6.39
N PHE A 52 -8.21 18.08 7.22
CA PHE A 52 -9.04 16.96 6.77
C PHE A 52 -10.50 17.35 6.56
N LYS A 53 -11.09 18.19 7.43
CA LYS A 53 -12.45 18.70 7.24
C LYS A 53 -12.59 19.41 5.90
N ARG A 54 -11.63 20.28 5.56
CA ARG A 54 -11.64 21.03 4.32
C ARG A 54 -11.38 20.13 3.10
N ALA A 55 -10.42 19.21 3.19
CA ALA A 55 -10.06 18.36 2.07
C ALA A 55 -11.10 17.28 1.77
N ILE A 56 -11.52 16.52 2.79
CA ILE A 56 -12.31 15.30 2.64
C ILE A 56 -13.81 15.62 2.45
N GLY A 57 -14.28 16.71 3.05
CA GLY A 57 -15.68 17.09 3.12
C GLY A 57 -16.31 16.77 4.48
N GLU A 58 -17.02 17.74 5.06
CA GLU A 58 -17.56 17.67 6.41
C GLU A 58 -18.64 16.60 6.59
N VAL A 59 -19.36 16.25 5.52
CA VAL A 59 -20.48 15.28 5.50
C VAL A 59 -20.04 13.87 5.09
N THR A 60 -18.76 13.56 5.15
CA THR A 60 -18.25 12.21 4.86
C THR A 60 -18.18 11.37 6.13
N ASP A 61 -18.37 10.05 6.02
CA ASP A 61 -18.26 9.13 7.17
C ASP A 61 -16.88 9.25 7.86
N VAL A 62 -15.83 9.51 7.11
CA VAL A 62 -14.47 9.68 7.63
C VAL A 62 -14.41 10.85 8.59
N VAL A 63 -14.94 12.03 8.19
CA VAL A 63 -14.90 13.25 9.01
C VAL A 63 -15.90 13.20 10.15
N GLU A 64 -17.11 12.71 9.90
CA GLU A 64 -18.18 12.69 10.91
C GLU A 64 -17.93 11.66 12.04
N LYS A 65 -17.35 10.50 11.73
CA LYS A 65 -17.37 9.32 12.61
C LYS A 65 -16.06 8.63 12.85
N GLU A 66 -15.07 8.78 11.94
CA GLU A 66 -13.90 7.90 11.91
C GLU A 66 -12.58 8.58 12.33
N MET A 67 -12.51 9.91 12.34
CA MET A 67 -11.30 10.63 12.72
C MET A 67 -10.98 10.49 14.20
N TYR A 68 -9.69 10.23 14.51
CA TYR A 68 -9.14 10.37 15.86
C TYR A 68 -8.69 11.81 16.06
N THR A 69 -9.54 12.59 16.71
CA THR A 69 -9.31 14.03 16.96
C THR A 69 -9.11 14.27 18.45
N PHE A 70 -8.17 15.12 18.81
CA PHE A 70 -7.85 15.50 20.19
C PHE A 70 -7.33 16.94 20.24
N GLU A 71 -7.35 17.55 21.40
CA GLU A 71 -6.73 18.83 21.65
C GLU A 71 -5.29 18.63 22.14
N ASP A 72 -4.37 19.45 21.67
CA ASP A 72 -3.04 19.53 22.24
C ASP A 72 -3.03 20.36 23.55
N ARG A 73 -1.83 20.54 24.12
CA ARG A 73 -1.69 21.30 25.38
C ARG A 73 -2.03 22.79 25.24
N ASN A 74 -2.06 23.33 24.03
CA ASN A 74 -2.37 24.72 23.74
C ASN A 74 -3.85 24.90 23.38
N GLY A 75 -4.62 23.81 23.26
CA GLY A 75 -6.01 23.81 22.86
C GLY A 75 -6.23 23.73 21.34
N ASP A 76 -5.18 23.47 20.56
CA ASP A 76 -5.30 23.28 19.12
C ASP A 76 -5.92 21.91 18.81
N SER A 77 -6.89 21.90 17.90
CA SER A 77 -7.52 20.64 17.46
C SER A 77 -6.65 19.91 16.45
N LEU A 78 -6.18 18.74 16.83
CA LEU A 78 -5.32 17.87 16.06
C LEU A 78 -6.00 16.56 15.70
N THR A 79 -5.59 15.96 14.59
CA THR A 79 -6.15 14.70 14.08
C THR A 79 -5.05 13.77 13.62
N LEU A 80 -5.13 12.50 14.03
CA LEU A 80 -4.35 11.43 13.41
C LEU A 80 -4.84 11.25 11.98
N ARG A 81 -3.95 11.34 11.00
CA ARG A 81 -4.28 11.33 9.56
C ARG A 81 -5.13 10.10 9.18
N PRO A 82 -6.32 10.31 8.62
CA PRO A 82 -7.17 9.21 8.12
C PRO A 82 -6.80 8.76 6.71
N GLU A 83 -6.02 9.58 5.98
CA GLU A 83 -5.52 9.36 4.62
C GLU A 83 -4.29 10.25 4.38
N GLY A 84 -3.59 10.10 3.26
CA GLY A 84 -2.33 10.80 3.01
C GLY A 84 -2.42 11.94 2.01
N THR A 85 -3.43 11.99 1.14
CA THR A 85 -3.54 12.96 0.04
C THR A 85 -3.60 14.40 0.55
N ALA A 86 -4.45 14.68 1.55
CA ALA A 86 -4.55 16.02 2.14
C ALA A 86 -3.21 16.52 2.72
N GLY A 87 -2.49 15.65 3.43
CA GLY A 87 -1.17 15.96 3.97
C GLY A 87 -0.13 16.20 2.86
N CYS A 88 -0.20 15.43 1.76
CA CYS A 88 0.68 15.60 0.61
C CYS A 88 0.43 16.94 -0.09
N VAL A 89 -0.83 17.30 -0.31
CA VAL A 89 -1.21 18.61 -0.90
C VAL A 89 -0.76 19.76 0.01
N ARG A 90 -1.03 19.67 1.33
CA ARG A 90 -0.58 20.68 2.30
C ARG A 90 0.93 20.88 2.23
N ALA A 91 1.72 19.79 2.24
CA ALA A 91 3.17 19.85 2.14
C ALA A 91 3.63 20.46 0.80
N GLY A 92 2.97 20.08 -0.30
CA GLY A 92 3.25 20.63 -1.63
C GLY A 92 3.05 22.16 -1.69
N ILE A 93 1.98 22.66 -1.07
CA ILE A 93 1.69 24.11 -0.96
C ILE A 93 2.71 24.79 -0.04
N GLU A 94 2.90 24.30 1.17
CA GLU A 94 3.75 24.89 2.20
C GLU A 94 5.20 25.04 1.75
N HIS A 95 5.73 24.04 1.05
CA HIS A 95 7.12 24.02 0.58
C HIS A 95 7.30 24.50 -0.87
N GLY A 96 6.23 25.02 -1.50
CA GLY A 96 6.30 25.55 -2.87
C GLY A 96 6.58 24.51 -3.96
N LEU A 97 6.37 23.21 -3.68
CA LEU A 97 6.68 22.12 -4.61
C LEU A 97 5.75 22.12 -5.83
N LEU A 98 4.58 22.73 -5.71
CA LEU A 98 3.55 22.72 -6.76
C LEU A 98 3.61 23.96 -7.67
N TYR A 99 4.54 24.88 -7.41
CA TYR A 99 4.61 26.12 -8.14
C TYR A 99 5.31 25.97 -9.51
N ASN A 100 4.54 25.96 -10.60
CA ASN A 100 5.02 25.77 -11.97
C ASN A 100 5.92 24.55 -12.15
N GLN A 101 5.62 23.47 -11.43
CA GLN A 101 6.38 22.23 -11.46
C GLN A 101 5.45 21.02 -11.52
N GLU A 102 5.90 20.00 -12.25
CA GLU A 102 5.32 18.67 -12.17
C GLU A 102 5.91 17.95 -10.96
N GLN A 103 5.07 17.23 -10.20
CA GLN A 103 5.50 16.39 -9.10
C GLN A 103 4.91 14.99 -9.24
N ARG A 104 5.75 13.99 -9.02
CA ARG A 104 5.38 12.56 -8.95
C ARG A 104 5.85 12.04 -7.60
N LEU A 105 4.95 12.01 -6.66
CA LEU A 105 5.25 11.71 -5.26
C LEU A 105 4.60 10.41 -4.83
N TRP A 106 5.26 9.69 -3.92
CA TRP A 106 4.66 8.58 -3.21
C TRP A 106 5.00 8.62 -1.73
N TYR A 107 4.13 8.07 -0.91
CA TYR A 107 4.33 7.93 0.52
C TYR A 107 3.83 6.56 0.99
N ILE A 108 4.38 6.11 2.12
CA ILE A 108 3.93 4.91 2.82
C ILE A 108 3.90 5.20 4.32
N GLY A 109 2.89 4.72 5.00
CA GLY A 109 2.83 4.87 6.45
C GLY A 109 1.47 4.59 7.05
N PRO A 110 1.37 4.68 8.40
CA PRO A 110 0.14 4.40 9.12
C PRO A 110 -0.91 5.50 8.89
N MET A 111 -2.17 5.05 8.79
CA MET A 111 -3.38 5.86 8.77
C MET A 111 -4.31 5.39 9.89
N PHE A 112 -5.24 6.26 10.31
CA PHE A 112 -6.06 6.01 11.49
C PHE A 112 -7.54 6.33 11.20
N ARG A 113 -8.41 5.32 11.37
CA ARG A 113 -9.87 5.48 11.25
C ARG A 113 -10.57 4.66 12.31
N HIS A 114 -11.46 5.28 13.09
CA HIS A 114 -12.24 4.59 14.10
C HIS A 114 -13.37 3.77 13.47
N GLU A 115 -12.98 2.71 12.76
CA GLU A 115 -13.90 1.79 12.12
C GLU A 115 -14.15 0.53 12.98
N ARG A 116 -15.19 -0.24 12.64
CA ARG A 116 -15.39 -1.57 13.23
C ARG A 116 -14.33 -2.52 12.68
N PRO A 117 -13.43 -3.04 13.53
CA PRO A 117 -12.36 -3.91 13.06
C PRO A 117 -12.88 -5.23 12.48
N GLN A 118 -12.34 -5.61 11.33
CA GLN A 118 -12.55 -6.90 10.67
C GLN A 118 -11.33 -7.24 9.83
N LYS A 119 -11.24 -8.46 9.26
CA LYS A 119 -10.11 -8.88 8.44
C LYS A 119 -9.88 -7.90 7.28
N GLY A 120 -8.67 -7.33 7.19
CA GLY A 120 -8.31 -6.32 6.19
C GLY A 120 -8.88 -4.91 6.42
N ARG A 121 -9.48 -4.64 7.59
CA ARG A 121 -10.00 -3.33 7.99
C ARG A 121 -9.70 -3.08 9.45
N TYR A 122 -8.76 -2.20 9.72
CA TYR A 122 -8.23 -1.93 11.06
C TYR A 122 -8.36 -0.46 11.41
N ARG A 123 -8.21 -0.12 12.68
CA ARG A 123 -8.24 1.27 13.16
C ARG A 123 -6.92 2.00 12.94
N GLN A 124 -5.81 1.26 12.97
CA GLN A 124 -4.52 1.66 12.43
C GLN A 124 -4.21 0.72 11.28
N PHE A 125 -3.92 1.25 10.12
CA PHE A 125 -3.60 0.51 8.91
C PHE A 125 -2.56 1.28 8.09
N HIS A 126 -1.88 0.62 7.18
CA HIS A 126 -0.86 1.24 6.36
C HIS A 126 -1.38 1.49 4.95
N GLN A 127 -1.12 2.67 4.43
CA GLN A 127 -1.36 2.98 3.03
C GLN A 127 -0.06 3.29 2.32
N LEU A 128 0.03 2.84 1.06
CA LEU A 128 0.88 3.42 0.05
C LEU A 128 -0.01 4.31 -0.82
N GLY A 129 0.39 5.56 -1.00
CA GLY A 129 -0.27 6.49 -1.90
C GLY A 129 0.71 7.06 -2.93
N CYS A 130 0.19 7.36 -4.11
CA CYS A 130 0.88 8.08 -5.18
C CYS A 130 0.06 9.28 -5.58
N GLU A 131 0.72 10.42 -5.69
CA GLU A 131 0.09 11.70 -6.04
C GLU A 131 0.91 12.38 -7.13
N VAL A 132 0.24 12.78 -8.22
CA VAL A 132 0.85 13.52 -9.32
C VAL A 132 0.17 14.86 -9.44
N PHE A 133 0.97 15.91 -9.59
CA PHE A 133 0.55 17.29 -9.68
C PHE A 133 1.08 17.94 -10.94
N GLY A 134 0.30 18.87 -11.53
CA GLY A 134 0.72 19.69 -12.64
C GLY A 134 0.43 19.13 -14.04
N LEU A 135 -0.19 17.95 -14.15
CA LEU A 135 -0.50 17.29 -15.41
C LEU A 135 -2.03 17.14 -15.61
N GLN A 136 -2.53 17.62 -16.74
CA GLN A 136 -3.98 17.68 -17.03
C GLN A 136 -4.50 16.48 -17.82
N GLY A 137 -3.68 15.87 -18.68
CA GLY A 137 -4.09 14.88 -19.67
C GLY A 137 -4.53 13.54 -19.07
N PRO A 138 -5.24 12.72 -19.85
CA PRO A 138 -5.60 11.36 -19.47
C PRO A 138 -4.41 10.40 -19.49
N ASP A 139 -3.29 10.81 -20.04
CA ASP A 139 -2.04 10.06 -20.14
C ASP A 139 -1.43 9.78 -18.77
N ILE A 140 -1.45 10.75 -17.86
CA ILE A 140 -0.97 10.54 -16.50
C ILE A 140 -1.93 9.69 -15.67
N ASP A 141 -3.25 9.77 -15.92
CA ASP A 141 -4.23 8.88 -15.32
C ASP A 141 -3.94 7.42 -15.74
N ALA A 142 -3.68 7.23 -17.04
CA ALA A 142 -3.31 5.94 -17.60
C ALA A 142 -1.99 5.43 -17.02
N GLU A 143 -0.96 6.28 -16.87
CA GLU A 143 0.33 5.91 -16.28
C GLU A 143 0.15 5.34 -14.86
N LEU A 144 -0.65 5.99 -13.99
CA LEU A 144 -0.92 5.52 -12.65
C LEU A 144 -1.60 4.14 -12.64
N ILE A 145 -2.55 3.93 -13.54
CA ILE A 145 -3.21 2.62 -13.69
C ILE A 145 -2.23 1.58 -14.22
N MET A 146 -1.39 1.90 -15.20
CA MET A 146 -0.35 1.01 -15.72
C MET A 146 0.69 0.64 -14.65
N LEU A 147 1.07 1.59 -13.81
CA LEU A 147 1.96 1.38 -12.67
C LEU A 147 1.36 0.35 -11.70
N THR A 148 0.09 0.50 -11.34
CA THR A 148 -0.61 -0.46 -10.46
C THR A 148 -0.74 -1.82 -11.13
N ALA A 149 -1.06 -1.89 -12.43
CA ALA A 149 -1.11 -3.15 -13.18
C ALA A 149 0.26 -3.86 -13.19
N ARG A 150 1.36 -3.09 -13.22
CA ARG A 150 2.72 -3.66 -13.10
C ARG A 150 2.96 -4.27 -11.73
N TRP A 151 2.46 -3.67 -10.66
CA TRP A 151 2.50 -4.27 -9.32
C TRP A 151 1.79 -5.61 -9.27
N TRP A 152 0.58 -5.70 -9.85
CA TRP A 152 -0.18 -6.96 -9.85
C TRP A 152 0.60 -8.08 -10.57
N ARG A 153 1.26 -7.75 -11.68
CA ARG A 153 2.13 -8.72 -12.37
C ARG A 153 3.32 -9.13 -11.53
N ALA A 154 4.03 -8.17 -10.94
CA ALA A 154 5.21 -8.43 -10.13
C ALA A 154 4.89 -9.23 -8.85
N LEU A 155 3.69 -9.07 -8.31
CA LEU A 155 3.19 -9.82 -7.15
C LEU A 155 2.50 -11.14 -7.54
N GLY A 156 2.31 -11.40 -8.84
CA GLY A 156 1.65 -12.62 -9.34
C GLY A 156 0.16 -12.72 -9.01
N ILE A 157 -0.55 -11.58 -9.00
CA ILE A 157 -1.97 -11.52 -8.63
C ILE A 157 -2.88 -10.91 -9.71
N SER A 158 -2.38 -10.71 -10.94
CA SER A 158 -3.11 -10.05 -12.03
C SER A 158 -4.48 -10.66 -12.31
N GLU A 159 -4.59 -11.99 -12.29
CA GLU A 159 -5.83 -12.70 -12.57
C GLU A 159 -6.87 -12.62 -11.44
N HIS A 160 -6.48 -12.04 -10.30
CA HIS A 160 -7.32 -11.94 -9.10
C HIS A 160 -7.82 -10.52 -8.82
N VAL A 161 -7.51 -9.59 -9.70
CA VAL A 161 -7.95 -8.18 -9.62
C VAL A 161 -8.54 -7.73 -10.94
N THR A 162 -9.60 -6.96 -10.87
CA THR A 162 -10.29 -6.37 -12.04
C THR A 162 -10.30 -4.86 -11.90
N LEU A 163 -10.01 -4.15 -12.99
CA LEU A 163 -10.07 -2.69 -13.03
C LEU A 163 -11.49 -2.24 -13.34
N GLU A 164 -12.04 -1.41 -12.48
CA GLU A 164 -13.26 -0.65 -12.72
C GLU A 164 -12.93 0.83 -12.92
N LEU A 165 -13.51 1.43 -13.93
CA LEU A 165 -13.34 2.84 -14.29
C LEU A 165 -14.68 3.56 -14.34
N ASN A 166 -14.64 4.87 -14.02
CA ASN A 166 -15.73 5.78 -14.30
C ASN A 166 -15.18 7.21 -14.50
N SER A 167 -16.02 8.07 -15.09
CA SER A 167 -15.83 9.50 -15.01
C SER A 167 -17.00 10.11 -14.25
N ILE A 168 -16.71 10.91 -13.23
CA ILE A 168 -17.73 11.63 -12.48
C ILE A 168 -17.91 13.08 -12.95
N GLY A 169 -17.25 13.44 -14.08
CA GLY A 169 -17.38 14.72 -14.74
C GLY A 169 -16.72 15.88 -13.98
N SER A 170 -16.93 17.08 -14.54
CA SER A 170 -16.60 18.33 -13.86
C SER A 170 -17.52 18.59 -12.67
N LEU A 171 -17.23 19.64 -11.89
CA LEU A 171 -18.09 20.05 -10.78
C LEU A 171 -19.49 20.43 -11.26
N GLU A 172 -19.61 21.09 -12.41
CA GLU A 172 -20.87 21.48 -13.01
C GLU A 172 -21.65 20.25 -13.52
N ALA A 173 -21.03 19.39 -14.30
CA ALA A 173 -21.64 18.12 -14.75
C ALA A 173 -22.15 17.28 -13.57
N ARG A 174 -21.36 17.19 -12.53
CA ARG A 174 -21.72 16.47 -11.30
C ARG A 174 -22.89 17.12 -10.56
N ALA A 175 -22.99 18.45 -10.55
CA ALA A 175 -24.12 19.17 -9.96
C ALA A 175 -25.43 18.87 -10.72
N ASN A 176 -25.39 18.93 -12.06
CA ASN A 176 -26.54 18.60 -12.90
C ASN A 176 -27.00 17.15 -12.72
N TYR A 177 -26.06 16.21 -12.67
CA TYR A 177 -26.37 14.81 -12.40
C TYR A 177 -26.96 14.62 -11.01
N ARG A 178 -26.38 15.27 -9.99
CA ARG A 178 -26.89 15.22 -8.61
C ARG A 178 -28.36 15.61 -8.54
N ASP A 179 -28.75 16.70 -9.20
CA ASP A 179 -30.12 17.19 -9.17
C ASP A 179 -31.07 16.20 -9.85
N ALA A 180 -30.67 15.58 -10.97
CA ALA A 180 -31.44 14.54 -11.62
C ALA A 180 -31.56 13.27 -10.76
N LEU A 181 -30.45 12.86 -10.10
CA LEU A 181 -30.44 11.71 -9.19
C LEU A 181 -31.35 11.95 -7.98
N VAL A 182 -31.31 13.13 -7.36
CA VAL A 182 -32.18 13.50 -6.24
C VAL A 182 -33.65 13.46 -6.68
N ALA A 183 -33.99 14.02 -7.84
CA ALA A 183 -35.36 13.97 -8.36
C ALA A 183 -35.85 12.52 -8.57
N PHE A 184 -34.99 11.65 -9.08
CA PHE A 184 -35.30 10.22 -9.21
C PHE A 184 -35.50 9.55 -7.84
N LEU A 185 -34.59 9.78 -6.89
CA LEU A 185 -34.67 9.17 -5.55
C LEU A 185 -35.91 9.65 -4.77
N GLU A 186 -36.30 10.92 -4.92
CA GLU A 186 -37.53 11.45 -4.31
C GLU A 186 -38.77 10.69 -4.77
N GLN A 187 -38.89 10.39 -6.07
CA GLN A 187 -40.02 9.64 -6.61
C GLN A 187 -40.09 8.20 -6.08
N HIS A 188 -38.95 7.67 -5.55
CA HIS A 188 -38.83 6.31 -5.05
C HIS A 188 -38.47 6.23 -3.57
N LYS A 189 -38.71 7.31 -2.82
CA LYS A 189 -38.27 7.45 -1.42
C LYS A 189 -38.70 6.30 -0.50
N GLU A 190 -39.88 5.73 -0.75
CA GLU A 190 -40.41 4.61 0.04
C GLU A 190 -39.59 3.30 -0.12
N LYS A 191 -38.81 3.18 -1.20
CA LYS A 191 -37.93 2.02 -1.45
C LYS A 191 -36.52 2.19 -0.89
N LEU A 192 -36.21 3.36 -0.34
CA LEU A 192 -34.92 3.68 0.24
C LEU A 192 -34.87 3.30 1.73
N ASP A 193 -33.75 2.75 2.16
CA ASP A 193 -33.47 2.61 3.59
C ASP A 193 -33.16 3.98 4.24
N GLU A 194 -33.16 4.04 5.56
CA GLU A 194 -33.00 5.30 6.32
C GLU A 194 -31.66 5.99 6.05
N ASP A 195 -30.59 5.23 5.79
CA ASP A 195 -29.29 5.81 5.46
C ASP A 195 -29.29 6.45 4.07
N CYS A 196 -29.89 5.80 3.09
CA CYS A 196 -30.08 6.34 1.75
C CYS A 196 -31.02 7.56 1.74
N LYS A 197 -32.12 7.55 2.54
CA LYS A 197 -32.99 8.72 2.72
C LYS A 197 -32.23 9.94 3.25
N ARG A 198 -31.35 9.73 4.21
CA ARG A 198 -30.50 10.80 4.74
C ARG A 198 -29.50 11.29 3.70
N ARG A 199 -28.80 10.34 3.04
CA ARG A 199 -27.73 10.63 2.06
C ARG A 199 -28.26 11.32 0.80
N MET A 200 -29.48 11.06 0.36
CA MET A 200 -30.00 11.66 -0.86
C MET A 200 -30.01 13.19 -0.83
N TYR A 201 -30.05 13.82 0.35
CA TYR A 201 -30.02 15.27 0.51
C TYR A 201 -28.61 15.80 0.84
N THR A 202 -27.83 15.04 1.59
CA THR A 202 -26.50 15.48 2.05
C THR A 202 -25.38 15.12 1.08
N ASN A 203 -25.41 13.92 0.52
CA ASN A 203 -24.43 13.43 -0.47
C ASN A 203 -25.07 12.35 -1.35
N PRO A 204 -25.92 12.73 -2.33
CA PRO A 204 -26.74 11.78 -3.11
C PRO A 204 -25.89 10.79 -3.93
N LEU A 205 -24.69 11.16 -4.39
CA LEU A 205 -23.79 10.24 -5.08
C LEU A 205 -23.42 9.01 -4.23
N ARG A 206 -23.40 9.16 -2.91
CA ARG A 206 -23.13 8.03 -1.99
C ARG A 206 -24.27 6.98 -1.94
N VAL A 207 -25.45 7.31 -2.44
CA VAL A 207 -26.55 6.34 -2.60
C VAL A 207 -26.21 5.31 -3.67
N LEU A 208 -25.43 5.68 -4.70
CA LEU A 208 -24.98 4.77 -5.77
C LEU A 208 -24.13 3.60 -5.24
N ASP A 209 -23.41 3.80 -4.13
CA ASP A 209 -22.58 2.78 -3.46
C ASP A 209 -23.34 2.00 -2.38
N SER A 210 -24.68 2.09 -2.34
CA SER A 210 -25.49 1.34 -1.37
C SER A 210 -25.27 -0.17 -1.51
N LYS A 211 -25.14 -0.87 -0.39
CA LYS A 211 -25.06 -2.33 -0.34
C LYS A 211 -26.43 -3.00 -0.16
N ASN A 212 -27.48 -2.22 -0.02
CA ASN A 212 -28.85 -2.74 0.10
C ASN A 212 -29.33 -3.27 -1.26
N PRO A 213 -29.69 -4.56 -1.37
CA PRO A 213 -30.13 -5.16 -2.64
C PRO A 213 -31.34 -4.49 -3.28
N GLU A 214 -32.30 -3.99 -2.47
CA GLU A 214 -33.49 -3.30 -2.98
C GLU A 214 -33.13 -1.95 -3.58
N VAL A 215 -32.22 -1.20 -2.92
CA VAL A 215 -31.71 0.06 -3.44
C VAL A 215 -30.88 -0.19 -4.70
N GLN A 216 -30.04 -1.23 -4.71
CA GLN A 216 -29.27 -1.58 -5.91
C GLN A 216 -30.15 -1.92 -7.10
N ALA A 217 -31.26 -2.65 -6.88
CA ALA A 217 -32.23 -2.96 -7.92
C ALA A 217 -32.91 -1.67 -8.44
N LEU A 218 -33.30 -0.77 -7.56
CA LEU A 218 -33.86 0.53 -7.92
C LEU A 218 -32.90 1.37 -8.77
N LEU A 219 -31.63 1.39 -8.41
CA LEU A 219 -30.61 2.16 -9.12
C LEU A 219 -30.32 1.68 -10.55
N ASN A 220 -30.86 0.52 -10.99
CA ASN A 220 -30.78 0.12 -12.39
C ASN A 220 -31.57 1.06 -13.32
N ASP A 221 -32.61 1.69 -12.81
CA ASP A 221 -33.47 2.62 -13.52
C ASP A 221 -33.09 4.09 -13.28
N ALA A 222 -32.05 4.35 -12.48
CA ALA A 222 -31.60 5.69 -12.18
C ALA A 222 -30.89 6.34 -13.38
N PRO A 223 -30.91 7.68 -13.48
CA PRO A 223 -30.12 8.38 -14.49
C PRO A 223 -28.66 7.92 -14.49
N ALA A 224 -28.09 7.69 -15.67
CA ALA A 224 -26.69 7.33 -15.77
C ALA A 224 -25.80 8.57 -15.73
N LEU A 225 -24.74 8.54 -14.92
CA LEU A 225 -23.81 9.67 -14.78
C LEU A 225 -23.14 10.03 -16.11
N GLY A 226 -22.88 9.02 -16.95
CA GLY A 226 -22.29 9.21 -18.28
C GLY A 226 -23.07 10.16 -19.21
N ASP A 227 -24.40 10.23 -19.05
CA ASP A 227 -25.26 11.09 -19.88
C ASP A 227 -25.14 12.59 -19.52
N TYR A 228 -24.60 12.88 -18.35
CA TYR A 228 -24.43 14.25 -17.81
C TYR A 228 -23.01 14.79 -17.96
N LEU A 229 -22.08 14.00 -18.50
CA LEU A 229 -20.72 14.46 -18.69
C LEU A 229 -20.65 15.61 -19.69
N ASP A 230 -19.86 16.64 -19.35
CA ASP A 230 -19.45 17.66 -20.29
C ASP A 230 -18.51 17.09 -21.35
N GLU A 231 -18.33 17.83 -22.46
CA GLU A 231 -17.52 17.36 -23.60
C GLU A 231 -16.08 17.11 -23.22
N GLU A 232 -15.47 17.99 -22.43
CA GLU A 232 -14.09 17.84 -21.98
C GLU A 232 -13.90 16.57 -21.12
N SER A 233 -14.86 16.27 -20.24
CA SER A 233 -14.83 15.04 -19.43
C SER A 233 -15.05 13.79 -20.29
N ARG A 234 -15.88 13.84 -21.32
CA ARG A 234 -16.06 12.73 -22.28
C ARG A 234 -14.78 12.46 -23.07
N GLU A 235 -14.17 13.52 -23.63
CA GLU A 235 -12.91 13.39 -24.37
C GLU A 235 -11.77 12.87 -23.50
N HIS A 236 -11.65 13.38 -22.27
CA HIS A 236 -10.66 12.90 -21.30
C HIS A 236 -10.84 11.40 -20.99
N PHE A 237 -12.06 10.97 -20.72
CA PHE A 237 -12.37 9.57 -20.43
C PHE A 237 -12.14 8.65 -21.64
N ALA A 238 -12.54 9.08 -22.82
CA ALA A 238 -12.28 8.34 -24.06
C ALA A 238 -10.76 8.21 -24.33
N GLY A 239 -10.00 9.29 -24.09
CA GLY A 239 -8.55 9.28 -24.18
C GLY A 239 -7.90 8.28 -23.21
N LEU A 240 -8.36 8.26 -21.96
CA LEU A 240 -7.91 7.28 -20.96
C LEU A 240 -8.19 5.84 -21.43
N CYS A 241 -9.40 5.54 -21.85
CA CYS A 241 -9.77 4.20 -22.33
C CYS A 241 -8.87 3.76 -23.49
N LYS A 242 -8.67 4.63 -24.49
CA LYS A 242 -7.79 4.35 -25.62
C LYS A 242 -6.34 4.04 -25.20
N LEU A 243 -5.79 4.76 -24.23
CA LEU A 243 -4.44 4.54 -23.73
C LEU A 243 -4.32 3.18 -23.00
N LEU A 244 -5.32 2.82 -22.19
CA LEU A 244 -5.36 1.54 -21.51
C LEU A 244 -5.51 0.37 -22.49
N GLU A 245 -6.36 0.51 -23.51
CA GLU A 245 -6.52 -0.48 -24.58
C GLU A 245 -5.21 -0.70 -25.34
N SER A 246 -4.52 0.39 -25.68
CA SER A 246 -3.21 0.32 -26.37
C SER A 246 -2.13 -0.37 -25.52
N ALA A 247 -2.25 -0.30 -24.20
CA ALA A 247 -1.35 -0.97 -23.25
C ALA A 247 -1.80 -2.40 -22.91
N GLY A 248 -2.92 -2.87 -23.46
CA GLY A 248 -3.45 -4.21 -23.19
C GLY A 248 -4.01 -4.37 -21.77
N ILE A 249 -4.47 -3.28 -21.15
CA ILE A 249 -5.07 -3.32 -19.81
C ILE A 249 -6.59 -3.42 -19.97
N ALA A 250 -7.13 -4.54 -19.53
CA ALA A 250 -8.57 -4.76 -19.50
C ALA A 250 -9.23 -3.97 -18.36
N TYR A 251 -10.40 -3.44 -18.61
CA TYR A 251 -11.19 -2.68 -17.63
C TYR A 251 -12.69 -2.88 -17.85
N THR A 252 -13.47 -2.53 -16.84
CA THR A 252 -14.93 -2.44 -16.91
C THR A 252 -15.36 -1.02 -16.57
N VAL A 253 -16.22 -0.42 -17.39
CA VAL A 253 -16.83 0.86 -17.05
C VAL A 253 -17.98 0.60 -16.06
N ASN A 254 -17.84 1.13 -14.84
CA ASN A 254 -18.86 1.04 -13.81
C ASN A 254 -19.43 2.43 -13.53
N GLN A 255 -20.57 2.74 -14.12
CA GLN A 255 -21.22 4.06 -13.99
C GLN A 255 -21.70 4.41 -12.58
N ARG A 256 -21.70 3.44 -11.66
CA ARG A 256 -22.00 3.65 -10.23
C ARG A 256 -20.75 3.81 -9.39
N LEU A 257 -19.57 3.67 -9.98
CA LEU A 257 -18.32 3.87 -9.27
C LEU A 257 -18.18 5.34 -8.88
N VAL A 258 -18.27 5.60 -7.58
CA VAL A 258 -18.01 6.88 -6.92
C VAL A 258 -17.03 6.68 -5.78
N ARG A 259 -16.41 7.75 -5.32
CA ARG A 259 -15.41 7.67 -4.25
C ARG A 259 -15.96 8.16 -2.92
N GLY A 260 -15.39 7.65 -1.82
CA GLY A 260 -15.79 7.99 -0.46
C GLY A 260 -15.35 9.38 0.04
N LEU A 261 -14.62 10.13 -0.78
CA LEU A 261 -14.07 11.44 -0.47
C LEU A 261 -14.58 12.43 -1.52
N ASP A 262 -14.93 13.64 -1.14
CA ASP A 262 -15.68 14.56 -1.99
C ASP A 262 -14.80 15.34 -2.99
N TYR A 263 -13.49 15.28 -2.85
CA TYR A 263 -12.57 16.05 -3.68
C TYR A 263 -12.39 15.55 -5.13
N TYR A 264 -12.88 14.35 -5.44
CA TYR A 264 -12.68 13.78 -6.78
C TYR A 264 -13.48 14.48 -7.86
N ASN A 265 -12.90 14.52 -9.07
CA ASN A 265 -13.52 14.96 -10.31
C ASN A 265 -13.02 14.11 -11.48
N ARG A 266 -13.75 14.11 -12.62
CA ARG A 266 -13.38 13.36 -13.83
C ARG A 266 -13.09 11.89 -13.54
N THR A 267 -11.87 11.43 -13.80
CA THR A 267 -11.47 10.02 -13.67
C THR A 267 -11.56 9.53 -12.24
N VAL A 268 -12.23 8.40 -12.03
CA VAL A 268 -12.15 7.56 -10.83
C VAL A 268 -11.93 6.11 -11.22
N PHE A 269 -11.15 5.38 -10.43
CA PHE A 269 -10.88 3.98 -10.68
C PHE A 269 -10.72 3.17 -9.39
N GLU A 270 -11.00 1.88 -9.50
CA GLU A 270 -10.76 0.89 -8.46
C GLU A 270 -10.22 -0.40 -9.06
N TRP A 271 -9.23 -0.98 -8.40
CA TRP A 271 -8.90 -2.39 -8.57
C TRP A 271 -9.65 -3.19 -7.52
N VAL A 272 -10.53 -4.06 -7.99
CA VAL A 272 -11.40 -4.88 -7.15
C VAL A 272 -11.03 -6.35 -7.22
N THR A 273 -11.29 -7.08 -6.13
CA THR A 273 -11.05 -8.52 -6.03
C THR A 273 -12.19 -9.21 -5.31
N ASN A 274 -12.51 -10.43 -5.72
CA ASN A 274 -13.46 -11.30 -5.03
C ASN A 274 -12.78 -12.20 -3.98
N SER A 275 -11.45 -12.21 -3.93
CA SER A 275 -10.69 -13.11 -3.05
C SER A 275 -10.66 -12.67 -1.57
N LEU A 276 -11.13 -11.47 -1.25
CA LEU A 276 -11.18 -10.91 0.10
C LEU A 276 -12.61 -10.70 0.65
N GLY A 277 -13.61 -11.35 0.07
CA GLY A 277 -15.01 -11.22 0.47
C GLY A 277 -15.54 -9.78 0.32
N SER A 278 -16.18 -9.24 1.36
CA SER A 278 -16.77 -7.89 1.33
C SER A 278 -15.75 -6.73 1.25
N GLN A 279 -14.46 -7.01 1.38
CA GLN A 279 -13.37 -6.02 1.31
C GLN A 279 -12.69 -6.01 -0.05
N GLY A 280 -13.49 -5.95 -1.13
CA GLY A 280 -13.06 -6.16 -2.50
C GLY A 280 -12.12 -5.11 -3.09
N THR A 281 -12.01 -3.89 -2.54
CA THR A 281 -11.14 -2.85 -3.09
C THR A 281 -9.70 -3.07 -2.68
N ALA A 282 -8.81 -3.36 -3.63
CA ALA A 282 -7.37 -3.52 -3.42
C ALA A 282 -6.63 -2.18 -3.54
N CYS A 283 -6.97 -1.36 -4.54
CA CYS A 283 -6.37 -0.06 -4.80
C CYS A 283 -7.43 0.85 -5.42
N ALA A 284 -7.41 2.14 -5.10
CA ALA A 284 -8.39 3.06 -5.63
C ALA A 284 -7.91 4.50 -5.69
N GLY A 285 -8.35 5.24 -6.71
CA GLY A 285 -7.92 6.61 -6.94
C GLY A 285 -8.76 7.36 -7.95
N GLY A 286 -8.22 8.46 -8.42
CA GLY A 286 -8.82 9.34 -9.42
C GLY A 286 -8.24 10.74 -9.43
N ARG A 287 -8.83 11.62 -10.23
CA ARG A 287 -8.49 13.05 -10.32
C ARG A 287 -9.14 13.86 -9.22
N TYR A 288 -8.43 14.90 -8.79
CA TYR A 288 -8.89 15.84 -7.77
C TYR A 288 -8.31 17.25 -8.03
N ASP A 289 -8.54 17.77 -9.23
CA ASP A 289 -7.94 19.02 -9.73
C ASP A 289 -8.26 20.25 -8.87
N GLY A 290 -9.38 20.25 -8.15
CA GLY A 290 -9.79 21.36 -7.27
C GLY A 290 -9.17 21.36 -5.87
N LEU A 291 -8.54 20.26 -5.43
CA LEU A 291 -8.13 20.11 -4.04
C LEU A 291 -7.00 21.07 -3.62
N VAL A 292 -6.03 21.32 -4.50
CA VAL A 292 -4.93 22.25 -4.20
C VAL A 292 -5.45 23.67 -3.96
N GLU A 293 -6.38 24.15 -4.78
CA GLU A 293 -7.03 25.46 -4.61
C GLU A 293 -7.91 25.49 -3.35
N GLN A 294 -8.66 24.43 -3.09
CA GLN A 294 -9.50 24.29 -1.89
C GLN A 294 -8.69 24.37 -0.59
N LEU A 295 -7.44 23.92 -0.61
CA LEU A 295 -6.52 24.01 0.53
C LEU A 295 -5.68 25.29 0.54
N GLY A 296 -5.95 26.24 -0.36
CA GLY A 296 -5.35 27.57 -0.37
C GLY A 296 -4.12 27.70 -1.26
N GLY A 297 -3.83 26.70 -2.09
CA GLY A 297 -2.81 26.77 -3.13
C GLY A 297 -3.33 27.38 -4.43
N ARG A 298 -2.51 27.40 -5.46
CA ARG A 298 -2.96 27.75 -6.83
C ARG A 298 -3.68 26.56 -7.47
N ALA A 299 -4.65 26.82 -8.32
CA ALA A 299 -5.29 25.78 -9.12
C ALA A 299 -4.22 24.93 -9.81
N THR A 300 -4.16 23.66 -9.48
CA THR A 300 -3.14 22.71 -9.95
C THR A 300 -3.82 21.37 -10.23
N PRO A 301 -3.76 20.87 -11.47
CA PRO A 301 -4.29 19.54 -11.78
C PRO A 301 -3.61 18.48 -10.92
N ALA A 302 -4.41 17.53 -10.46
CA ALA A 302 -3.90 16.47 -9.59
C ALA A 302 -4.66 15.16 -9.80
N VAL A 303 -3.91 14.07 -9.74
CA VAL A 303 -4.43 12.70 -9.82
C VAL A 303 -3.59 11.80 -8.93
N GLY A 304 -4.23 10.85 -8.27
CA GLY A 304 -3.51 9.95 -7.39
C GLY A 304 -4.33 8.73 -7.00
N PHE A 305 -3.73 7.87 -6.23
CA PHE A 305 -4.40 6.70 -5.66
C PHE A 305 -3.80 6.34 -4.30
N ALA A 306 -4.57 5.57 -3.55
CA ALA A 306 -4.09 4.94 -2.32
C ALA A 306 -4.44 3.45 -2.30
N MET A 307 -3.58 2.67 -1.65
CA MET A 307 -3.70 1.24 -1.49
C MET A 307 -3.43 0.83 -0.04
N GLY A 308 -4.34 0.07 0.56
CA GLY A 308 -4.15 -0.50 1.89
C GLY A 308 -3.22 -1.71 1.85
N LEU A 309 -2.10 -1.64 2.58
CA LEU A 309 -1.08 -2.69 2.55
C LEU A 309 -1.55 -3.97 3.23
N GLU A 310 -2.31 -3.88 4.31
CA GLU A 310 -2.90 -5.06 4.97
C GLU A 310 -3.75 -5.89 4.01
N ARG A 311 -4.57 -5.22 3.19
CA ARG A 311 -5.38 -5.90 2.17
C ARG A 311 -4.53 -6.51 1.08
N LEU A 312 -3.50 -5.80 0.63
CA LEU A 312 -2.58 -6.31 -0.37
C LEU A 312 -1.83 -7.55 0.12
N VAL A 313 -1.29 -7.51 1.34
CA VAL A 313 -0.62 -8.67 1.96
C VAL A 313 -1.57 -9.86 2.06
N LEU A 314 -2.80 -9.64 2.54
CA LEU A 314 -3.81 -10.69 2.63
C LEU A 314 -4.18 -11.26 1.25
N LEU A 315 -4.28 -10.42 0.23
CA LEU A 315 -4.58 -10.85 -1.14
C LEU A 315 -3.45 -11.70 -1.71
N VAL A 316 -2.21 -11.21 -1.63
CA VAL A 316 -1.03 -11.95 -2.10
C VAL A 316 -0.93 -13.32 -1.42
N GLN A 317 -1.07 -13.38 -0.11
CA GLN A 317 -1.02 -14.64 0.64
C GLN A 317 -2.16 -15.60 0.28
N ALA A 318 -3.34 -15.07 -0.05
CA ALA A 318 -4.50 -15.89 -0.39
C ALA A 318 -4.41 -16.52 -1.78
N VAL A 319 -3.82 -15.80 -2.76
CA VAL A 319 -3.89 -16.20 -4.17
C VAL A 319 -2.54 -16.58 -4.77
N ASN A 320 -1.44 -16.19 -4.14
CA ASN A 320 -0.09 -16.53 -4.60
C ASN A 320 0.76 -17.15 -3.47
N PRO A 321 0.54 -18.43 -3.12
CA PRO A 321 1.29 -19.10 -2.06
C PRO A 321 2.78 -19.26 -2.34
N GLU A 322 3.21 -19.10 -3.59
CA GLU A 322 4.62 -19.15 -3.97
C GLU A 322 5.35 -17.82 -3.71
N PHE A 323 4.63 -16.73 -3.47
CA PHE A 323 5.21 -15.46 -3.05
C PHE A 323 5.56 -15.53 -1.55
N LYS A 324 6.69 -16.16 -1.25
CA LYS A 324 7.16 -16.39 0.13
C LYS A 324 8.01 -15.22 0.61
N ALA A 325 8.11 -15.08 1.93
CA ALA A 325 9.09 -14.17 2.54
C ALA A 325 10.51 -14.58 2.16
N ASP A 326 11.39 -13.59 2.02
CA ASP A 326 12.82 -13.87 1.88
C ASP A 326 13.34 -14.53 3.16
N PRO A 327 14.32 -15.43 3.07
CA PRO A 327 14.91 -16.04 4.24
C PRO A 327 15.47 -14.97 5.17
N VAL A 328 15.33 -15.19 6.47
CA VAL A 328 15.88 -14.28 7.49
C VAL A 328 17.39 -14.38 7.55
N VAL A 329 17.93 -15.55 7.26
CA VAL A 329 19.37 -15.88 7.28
C VAL A 329 19.71 -16.74 6.09
N ASP A 330 20.70 -16.31 5.32
CA ASP A 330 21.26 -17.11 4.22
C ASP A 330 22.38 -18.00 4.73
N ILE A 331 23.25 -17.46 5.60
CA ILE A 331 24.44 -18.11 6.13
C ILE A 331 24.39 -18.11 7.66
N TYR A 332 24.61 -19.26 8.26
CA TYR A 332 24.80 -19.37 9.70
C TYR A 332 26.23 -19.79 10.01
N LEU A 333 26.98 -18.97 10.75
CA LEU A 333 28.35 -19.27 11.12
C LEU A 333 28.39 -20.03 12.44
N VAL A 334 28.92 -21.24 12.40
CA VAL A 334 29.05 -22.19 13.48
C VAL A 334 30.50 -22.20 13.99
N ALA A 335 30.69 -22.01 15.29
CA ALA A 335 32.03 -22.04 15.89
C ALA A 335 32.03 -22.88 17.18
N SER A 336 32.95 -23.82 17.31
CA SER A 336 33.03 -24.65 18.50
C SER A 336 34.49 -25.02 18.80
N GLY A 337 34.92 -24.76 20.02
CA GLY A 337 36.28 -24.94 20.51
C GLY A 337 36.86 -23.67 21.11
N ALA A 338 38.05 -23.80 21.72
CA ALA A 338 38.78 -22.65 22.25
C ALA A 338 39.17 -21.70 21.16
N ASP A 339 39.08 -20.40 21.42
CA ASP A 339 39.46 -19.27 20.50
C ASP A 339 38.75 -19.22 19.14
N THR A 340 37.83 -20.16 18.85
CA THR A 340 37.08 -20.20 17.59
C THR A 340 36.10 -19.06 17.45
N GLN A 341 35.57 -18.53 18.56
CA GLN A 341 34.55 -17.46 18.54
C GLN A 341 35.12 -16.14 17.97
N SER A 342 36.36 -15.78 18.33
CA SER A 342 36.98 -14.55 17.80
C SER A 342 37.29 -14.68 16.31
N ALA A 343 37.80 -15.83 15.87
CA ALA A 343 38.02 -16.11 14.46
C ALA A 343 36.72 -16.11 13.65
N ALA A 344 35.63 -16.68 14.22
CA ALA A 344 34.32 -16.69 13.61
C ALA A 344 33.76 -15.28 13.43
N MET A 345 33.87 -14.41 14.44
CA MET A 345 33.43 -13.02 14.34
C MET A 345 34.21 -12.24 13.31
N ALA A 346 35.55 -12.40 13.25
CA ALA A 346 36.40 -11.76 12.25
C ALA A 346 36.04 -12.22 10.83
N LEU A 347 35.84 -13.53 10.64
CA LEU A 347 35.40 -14.07 9.35
C LEU A 347 34.02 -13.56 8.96
N ALA A 348 33.09 -13.46 9.91
CA ALA A 348 31.75 -12.97 9.64
C ALA A 348 31.74 -11.51 9.14
N GLU A 349 32.54 -10.61 9.74
CA GLU A 349 32.63 -9.23 9.29
C GLU A 349 33.26 -9.16 7.90
N ARG A 350 34.32 -9.87 7.64
CA ARG A 350 34.92 -9.96 6.31
C ARG A 350 33.91 -10.46 5.26
N LEU A 351 33.14 -11.49 5.58
CA LEU A 351 32.12 -12.01 4.66
C LEU A 351 30.99 -11.01 4.43
N ARG A 352 30.61 -10.18 5.41
CA ARG A 352 29.64 -9.09 5.21
C ARG A 352 30.17 -8.03 4.26
N ASP A 353 31.45 -7.67 4.35
CA ASP A 353 32.08 -6.73 3.43
C ASP A 353 32.17 -7.29 1.99
N GLU A 354 32.52 -8.57 1.86
CA GLU A 354 32.72 -9.21 0.56
C GLU A 354 31.42 -9.69 -0.11
N LEU A 355 30.33 -9.89 0.66
CA LEU A 355 29.04 -10.39 0.20
C LEU A 355 27.90 -9.42 0.55
N PRO A 356 27.89 -8.21 -0.02
CA PRO A 356 26.85 -7.22 0.29
C PRO A 356 25.47 -7.78 -0.08
N GLY A 357 24.51 -7.66 0.84
CA GLY A 357 23.15 -8.16 0.67
C GLY A 357 22.89 -9.58 1.17
N VAL A 358 23.95 -10.36 1.47
CA VAL A 358 23.80 -11.70 2.08
C VAL A 358 23.55 -11.57 3.58
N LYS A 359 22.55 -12.27 4.09
CA LYS A 359 22.15 -12.26 5.49
C LYS A 359 22.93 -13.31 6.26
N LEU A 360 23.95 -12.88 7.00
CA LEU A 360 24.82 -13.75 7.77
C LEU A 360 24.58 -13.59 9.28
N MET A 361 24.32 -14.69 9.96
CA MET A 361 24.21 -14.78 11.44
C MET A 361 25.35 -15.60 12.03
N THR A 362 25.97 -15.07 13.06
CA THR A 362 27.00 -15.77 13.84
C THR A 362 26.36 -16.44 15.05
N ASN A 363 26.79 -17.67 15.38
CA ASN A 363 26.33 -18.32 16.59
C ASN A 363 26.88 -17.59 17.84
N HIS A 364 26.00 -17.28 18.77
CA HIS A 364 26.33 -16.73 20.09
C HIS A 364 25.83 -17.65 21.19
N GLY A 365 26.42 -17.54 22.40
CA GLY A 365 26.04 -18.32 23.53
C GLY A 365 26.55 -19.77 23.51
N GLY A 366 27.57 -20.07 22.72
CA GLY A 366 28.26 -21.36 22.67
C GLY A 366 27.39 -22.53 22.27
N GLY A 367 27.72 -23.70 22.78
CA GLY A 367 27.06 -24.96 22.46
C GLY A 367 27.91 -25.82 21.51
N ASN A 368 27.68 -27.12 21.53
CA ASN A 368 28.32 -28.05 20.61
C ASN A 368 27.74 -27.91 19.18
N PHE A 369 28.40 -28.45 18.17
CA PHE A 369 27.99 -28.40 16.78
C PHE A 369 26.50 -28.79 16.59
N LYS A 370 26.06 -29.89 17.23
CA LYS A 370 24.66 -30.35 17.11
C LYS A 370 23.64 -29.26 17.49
N LYS A 371 23.89 -28.55 18.60
CA LYS A 371 23.01 -27.46 19.07
C LYS A 371 23.07 -26.24 18.12
N GLN A 372 24.25 -25.94 17.60
CA GLN A 372 24.44 -24.81 16.70
C GLN A 372 23.80 -25.09 15.33
N PHE A 373 23.91 -26.29 14.78
CA PHE A 373 23.20 -26.69 13.55
C PHE A 373 21.68 -26.67 13.72
N ALA A 374 21.17 -27.12 14.89
CA ALA A 374 19.74 -27.01 15.17
C ALA A 374 19.25 -25.54 15.22
N ARG A 375 20.11 -24.60 15.64
CA ARG A 375 19.80 -23.16 15.55
C ARG A 375 19.83 -22.65 14.10
N ALA A 376 20.85 -23.07 13.32
CA ALA A 376 20.92 -22.72 11.90
C ALA A 376 19.67 -23.16 11.14
N ASP A 377 19.20 -24.37 11.41
CA ASP A 377 17.97 -24.96 10.85
C ASP A 377 16.73 -24.16 11.27
N LYS A 378 16.63 -23.82 12.56
CA LYS A 378 15.53 -22.99 13.09
C LYS A 378 15.44 -21.61 12.45
N TRP A 379 16.58 -21.01 12.09
CA TRP A 379 16.65 -19.72 11.37
C TRP A 379 16.45 -19.85 9.88
N GLY A 380 16.37 -21.09 9.36
CA GLY A 380 16.17 -21.35 7.93
C GLY A 380 17.39 -21.06 7.07
N ALA A 381 18.59 -21.08 7.67
CA ALA A 381 19.83 -20.85 6.92
C ALA A 381 20.00 -21.87 5.79
N ARG A 382 20.41 -21.38 4.61
CA ARG A 382 20.73 -22.24 3.47
C ARG A 382 22.10 -22.90 3.64
N VAL A 383 23.04 -22.16 4.19
CA VAL A 383 24.45 -22.58 4.31
C VAL A 383 24.93 -22.42 5.75
N ALA A 384 25.70 -23.38 6.22
CA ALA A 384 26.50 -23.24 7.45
C ALA A 384 27.99 -23.09 7.09
N VAL A 385 28.65 -22.10 7.68
CA VAL A 385 30.11 -21.97 7.67
C VAL A 385 30.63 -22.40 9.01
N VAL A 386 31.48 -23.42 9.07
CA VAL A 386 31.88 -24.08 10.30
C VAL A 386 33.37 -23.83 10.56
N LEU A 387 33.64 -23.38 11.77
CA LEU A 387 34.99 -23.20 12.32
C LEU A 387 35.13 -24.04 13.59
N GLY A 388 35.95 -25.06 13.53
CA GLY A 388 36.50 -25.74 14.68
C GLY A 388 37.94 -25.30 14.97
N GLU A 389 38.57 -25.84 16.04
CA GLU A 389 39.94 -25.51 16.37
C GLU A 389 40.92 -25.88 15.23
N SER A 390 40.65 -27.00 14.54
CA SER A 390 41.45 -27.43 13.39
C SER A 390 41.33 -26.48 12.21
N GLU A 391 40.12 -26.01 11.93
CA GLU A 391 39.86 -25.06 10.82
C GLU A 391 40.56 -23.73 11.09
N VAL A 392 40.49 -23.23 12.31
CA VAL A 392 41.16 -21.97 12.71
C VAL A 392 42.70 -22.15 12.61
N ALA A 393 43.24 -23.25 13.12
CA ALA A 393 44.68 -23.51 13.08
C ALA A 393 45.23 -23.64 11.63
N ASN A 394 44.43 -24.19 10.73
CA ASN A 394 44.82 -24.42 9.33
C ASN A 394 44.41 -23.27 8.37
N GLY A 395 43.74 -22.20 8.86
CA GLY A 395 43.26 -21.12 8.01
C GLY A 395 42.14 -21.56 7.05
N THR A 396 41.37 -22.58 7.39
CA THR A 396 40.28 -23.14 6.59
C THR A 396 38.93 -22.93 7.27
N ALA A 397 37.84 -23.15 6.54
CA ALA A 397 36.48 -23.27 7.05
C ALA A 397 35.76 -24.39 6.29
N VAL A 398 34.81 -25.07 6.92
CA VAL A 398 33.93 -26.00 6.23
C VAL A 398 32.64 -25.29 5.85
N VAL A 399 32.37 -25.24 4.54
CA VAL A 399 31.11 -24.72 3.99
C VAL A 399 30.18 -25.90 3.74
N LYS A 400 29.02 -25.90 4.38
CA LYS A 400 28.00 -26.95 4.28
C LYS A 400 26.70 -26.41 3.74
N ASP A 401 26.24 -26.93 2.62
CA ASP A 401 24.86 -26.70 2.16
C ASP A 401 23.89 -27.51 3.03
N LEU A 402 22.99 -26.82 3.71
CA LEU A 402 22.03 -27.45 4.63
C LEU A 402 20.84 -28.11 3.92
N ARG A 403 20.68 -27.89 2.60
CA ARG A 403 19.65 -28.53 1.79
C ARG A 403 20.11 -29.86 1.21
N SER A 404 21.29 -29.87 0.57
CA SER A 404 21.87 -31.09 -0.03
C SER A 404 22.62 -31.94 1.02
N GLY A 405 23.13 -31.30 2.08
CA GLY A 405 24.01 -31.93 3.06
C GLY A 405 25.47 -32.00 2.61
N GLU A 406 25.81 -31.57 1.41
CA GLU A 406 27.16 -31.51 0.89
C GLU A 406 28.03 -30.53 1.68
N GLN A 407 29.30 -30.88 1.89
CA GLN A 407 30.23 -30.01 2.60
C GLN A 407 31.60 -30.01 1.94
N THR A 408 32.25 -28.86 1.94
CA THR A 408 33.56 -28.63 1.33
C THR A 408 34.44 -27.83 2.30
N ALA A 409 35.66 -28.28 2.50
CA ALA A 409 36.70 -27.51 3.19
C ALA A 409 37.29 -26.46 2.23
N VAL A 410 37.30 -25.20 2.64
CA VAL A 410 37.74 -24.06 1.82
C VAL A 410 38.71 -23.21 2.62
N ALA A 411 39.76 -22.68 2.00
CA ALA A 411 40.60 -21.68 2.65
C ALA A 411 39.77 -20.47 3.07
N GLN A 412 39.99 -19.92 4.25
CA GLN A 412 39.18 -18.80 4.77
C GLN A 412 39.10 -17.59 3.83
N ASP A 413 40.19 -17.34 3.08
CA ASP A 413 40.23 -16.25 2.08
C ASP A 413 39.42 -16.54 0.81
N SER A 414 39.04 -17.78 0.58
CA SER A 414 38.27 -18.23 -0.59
C SER A 414 36.78 -18.48 -0.25
N VAL A 415 36.39 -18.36 1.03
CA VAL A 415 35.02 -18.66 1.49
C VAL A 415 33.98 -17.78 0.79
N ALA A 416 34.23 -16.49 0.65
CA ALA A 416 33.31 -15.59 -0.03
C ALA A 416 33.08 -15.96 -1.51
N ALA A 417 34.14 -16.28 -2.23
CA ALA A 417 34.04 -16.71 -3.63
C ALA A 417 33.23 -18.02 -3.76
N HIS A 418 33.46 -18.98 -2.86
CA HIS A 418 32.72 -20.24 -2.82
C HIS A 418 31.23 -20.01 -2.49
N LEU A 419 30.94 -19.15 -1.53
CA LEU A 419 29.58 -18.79 -1.15
C LEU A 419 28.83 -18.07 -2.28
N ARG A 420 29.46 -17.18 -3.05
CA ARG A 420 28.83 -16.57 -4.24
C ARG A 420 28.36 -17.63 -5.23
N THR A 421 29.17 -18.64 -5.47
CA THR A 421 28.82 -19.74 -6.40
C THR A 421 27.66 -20.58 -5.85
N LEU A 422 27.64 -20.80 -4.54
CA LEU A 422 26.63 -21.64 -3.89
C LEU A 422 25.26 -20.93 -3.69
N LEU A 423 25.27 -19.63 -3.44
CA LEU A 423 24.06 -18.84 -3.19
C LEU A 423 23.40 -18.33 -4.48
N GLY A 424 24.15 -18.20 -5.56
CA GLY A 424 23.67 -17.80 -6.90
C GLY A 424 23.82 -16.33 -7.14
#